data_0dc9633aa0ba6518069ab8babd968a29
#
_entry.id   0dc9633aa0ba6518069ab8babd968a29
#
_cell.length_a   1.000
_cell.length_b   1.000
_cell.length_c   1.000
_cell.angle_alpha   90.00
_cell.angle_beta   90.00
_cell.angle_gamma   90.00
#
_symmetry.space_group_name_H-M   'P 1'
#
loop_
_entity.id
_entity.type
_entity.pdbx_description
1 polymer ?
#
loop_
_entity_poly.entity_id
_entity_poly.type
_entity_poly.pdbx_seq_one_letter_code
_entity_poly.pdbx_strand_id
1 'polypeptide(L)'
;VILSITLGTFSFGNSFSNATSDNYYSSSDINNILSDSPIPDSSYSDMSAYMKNYISSIFPGVNVNTILQGLSLIILIVGLLSILLNVFVFNPLQVGCQHWFIRSRTEDNYNIGSVGFTFKEGYGNVTKTMFLKQLYTFFWSLLFVFPGIIKSYEYRMIPYLLAENPYMSTDEAFARSRSMMDGEKWNAFVLDLSFIGWNIL
;
A
#
# COMPACT_ATOMS: atom_id res chain seq x y z
N VAL A 1 11.23 4.21 -3.78
CA VAL A 1 10.03 3.77 -4.50
C VAL A 1 8.94 3.62 -3.45
N ILE A 2 8.17 4.68 -3.27
CA ILE A 2 6.94 4.65 -2.49
C ILE A 2 5.98 3.80 -3.31
N LEU A 3 5.60 2.66 -2.76
CA LEU A 3 4.51 1.87 -3.30
C LEU A 3 3.25 2.72 -3.16
N SER A 4 2.89 3.44 -4.21
CA SER A 4 1.57 4.05 -4.33
C SER A 4 0.57 2.90 -4.45
N ILE A 5 -0.01 2.52 -3.32
CA ILE A 5 -1.28 1.81 -3.32
C ILE A 5 -2.27 2.84 -3.84
N THR A 6 -2.48 2.85 -5.15
CA THR A 6 -3.65 3.48 -5.74
C THR A 6 -4.86 2.71 -5.21
N LEU A 7 -5.43 3.21 -4.12
CA LEU A 7 -6.83 2.98 -3.81
C LEU A 7 -7.59 3.49 -5.04
N GLY A 8 -7.99 2.57 -5.90
CA GLY A 8 -8.91 2.87 -6.97
C GLY A 8 -10.16 3.44 -6.34
N THR A 9 -10.28 4.76 -6.38
CA THR A 9 -11.55 5.43 -6.16
C THR A 9 -12.47 4.95 -7.27
N PHE A 10 -13.35 4.02 -6.94
CA PHE A 10 -14.49 3.71 -7.78
C PHE A 10 -15.34 4.97 -7.81
N SER A 11 -15.07 5.80 -8.81
CA SER A 11 -15.91 6.93 -9.15
C SER A 11 -17.20 6.36 -9.77
N PHE A 12 -18.25 6.24 -8.96
CA PHE A 12 -19.60 6.15 -9.46
C PHE A 12 -20.01 7.53 -9.98
N GLY A 13 -19.35 7.95 -11.07
CA GLY A 13 -19.58 9.20 -11.76
C GLY A 13 -20.56 9.00 -12.91
N ASN A 14 -21.76 9.52 -12.72
CA ASN A 14 -22.62 10.09 -13.76
C ASN A 14 -22.83 9.29 -15.06
N SER A 15 -23.66 8.25 -14.98
CA SER A 15 -24.41 7.77 -16.15
C SER A 15 -25.93 7.98 -16.00
N PHE A 16 -26.34 9.04 -15.30
CA PHE A 16 -27.75 9.38 -15.13
C PHE A 16 -28.17 10.70 -15.82
N SER A 17 -27.53 11.08 -16.90
CA SER A 17 -27.89 12.31 -17.59
C SER A 17 -28.17 12.13 -19.07
N ASN A 18 -28.90 11.09 -19.51
CA ASN A 18 -29.51 11.11 -20.84
C ASN A 18 -30.68 10.10 -20.95
N ALA A 19 -31.66 10.22 -20.06
CA ALA A 19 -32.98 9.63 -20.26
C ALA A 19 -34.03 10.59 -19.72
N THR A 20 -34.07 11.79 -20.27
CA THR A 20 -35.20 12.71 -20.07
C THR A 20 -35.76 13.04 -21.42
N SER A 21 -36.76 12.27 -21.81
CA SER A 21 -37.87 12.81 -22.59
C SER A 21 -39.11 12.05 -22.17
N ASP A 22 -40.08 12.80 -21.61
CA ASP A 22 -41.51 12.54 -21.64
C ASP A 22 -42.10 11.50 -20.69
N ASN A 23 -41.87 11.66 -19.38
CA ASN A 23 -42.90 11.28 -18.40
C ASN A 23 -42.89 12.30 -17.24
N TYR A 24 -43.88 13.18 -17.27
CA TYR A 24 -44.15 14.16 -16.22
C TYR A 24 -44.75 13.43 -15.00
N TYR A 25 -43.89 12.96 -14.11
CA TYR A 25 -44.35 12.42 -12.83
C TYR A 25 -44.74 13.60 -11.91
N SER A 26 -45.95 13.58 -11.42
CA SER A 26 -46.43 14.55 -10.42
C SER A 26 -45.59 14.43 -9.13
N SER A 27 -45.42 15.51 -8.40
CA SER A 27 -44.71 15.53 -7.11
C SER A 27 -45.33 14.54 -6.10
N SER A 28 -46.59 14.19 -6.25
CA SER A 28 -47.29 13.17 -5.47
C SER A 28 -46.82 11.74 -5.80
N ASP A 29 -46.50 11.49 -7.06
CA ASP A 29 -46.04 10.18 -7.52
C ASP A 29 -44.58 9.91 -7.06
N ILE A 30 -43.77 10.97 -7.07
CA ILE A 30 -42.38 10.92 -6.54
C ILE A 30 -42.41 10.64 -5.03
N ASN A 31 -43.28 11.28 -4.27
CA ASN A 31 -43.39 11.08 -2.84
C ASN A 31 -43.92 9.66 -2.51
N ASN A 32 -44.82 9.12 -3.30
CA ASN A 32 -45.30 7.76 -3.13
C ASN A 32 -44.24 6.71 -3.49
N ILE A 33 -43.42 6.96 -4.53
CA ILE A 33 -42.29 6.09 -4.89
C ILE A 33 -41.17 6.16 -3.83
N LEU A 34 -40.93 7.33 -3.27
CA LEU A 34 -39.95 7.53 -2.18
C LEU A 34 -40.43 6.93 -0.84
N SER A 35 -41.72 6.96 -0.55
CA SER A 35 -42.26 6.36 0.67
C SER A 35 -42.36 4.83 0.61
N ASP A 36 -42.46 4.26 -0.61
CA ASP A 36 -42.48 2.82 -0.84
C ASP A 36 -41.11 2.24 -1.20
N SER A 37 -40.08 3.11 -1.34
CA SER A 37 -38.72 2.66 -1.47
C SER A 37 -38.21 2.26 -0.09
N PRO A 38 -37.74 1.02 0.10
CA PRO A 38 -37.22 0.56 1.38
C PRO A 38 -35.78 1.08 1.59
N ILE A 39 -35.58 2.41 1.50
CA ILE A 39 -34.34 3.03 1.90
C ILE A 39 -34.43 3.27 3.40
N PRO A 40 -33.78 2.44 4.23
CA PRO A 40 -33.85 2.63 5.67
C PRO A 40 -33.16 3.94 6.04
N ASP A 41 -33.82 4.71 6.90
CA ASP A 41 -33.30 5.95 7.44
C ASP A 41 -31.98 5.67 8.20
N SER A 42 -30.88 6.05 7.57
CA SER A 42 -29.53 6.30 8.06
C SER A 42 -28.97 5.50 9.25
N SER A 43 -28.82 4.17 9.11
CA SER A 43 -27.81 3.46 9.91
C SER A 43 -27.03 2.47 9.03
N TYR A 44 -25.71 2.40 9.17
CA TYR A 44 -24.87 1.45 8.42
C TYR A 44 -25.31 -0.01 8.60
N SER A 45 -25.94 -0.35 9.73
CA SER A 45 -26.54 -1.65 10.00
C SER A 45 -27.71 -1.95 9.05
N ASP A 46 -28.52 -0.96 8.75
CA ASP A 46 -29.70 -1.11 7.89
C ASP A 46 -29.30 -1.23 6.42
N MET A 47 -28.25 -0.51 6.00
CA MET A 47 -27.68 -0.63 4.66
C MET A 47 -27.15 -2.05 4.39
N SER A 48 -26.48 -2.63 5.37
CA SER A 48 -25.93 -3.99 5.25
C SER A 48 -27.05 -5.04 5.15
N ALA A 49 -28.13 -4.87 5.93
CA ALA A 49 -29.32 -5.72 5.89
C ALA A 49 -30.07 -5.57 4.56
N TYR A 50 -30.23 -4.33 4.08
CA TYR A 50 -30.82 -4.03 2.78
C TYR A 50 -30.06 -4.70 1.64
N MET A 51 -28.74 -4.49 1.57
CA MET A 51 -27.88 -5.10 0.56
C MET A 51 -27.97 -6.63 0.59
N LYS A 52 -27.98 -7.21 1.78
CA LYS A 52 -28.13 -8.66 1.95
C LYS A 52 -29.45 -9.17 1.41
N ASN A 53 -30.59 -8.51 1.72
CA ASN A 53 -31.91 -8.87 1.23
C ASN A 53 -31.99 -8.66 -0.28
N TYR A 54 -31.45 -7.58 -0.82
CA TYR A 54 -31.43 -7.31 -2.25
C TYR A 54 -30.64 -8.39 -3.03
N ILE A 55 -29.45 -8.75 -2.55
CA ILE A 55 -28.63 -9.80 -3.18
C ILE A 55 -29.32 -11.16 -3.09
N SER A 56 -29.98 -11.49 -1.96
CA SER A 56 -30.70 -12.74 -1.81
C SER A 56 -31.94 -12.82 -2.71
N SER A 57 -32.53 -11.68 -3.08
CA SER A 57 -33.69 -11.65 -4.01
C SER A 57 -33.24 -11.85 -5.47
N ILE A 58 -32.08 -11.37 -5.84
CA ILE A 58 -31.52 -11.54 -7.21
C ILE A 58 -30.96 -12.96 -7.39
N PHE A 59 -30.36 -13.53 -6.35
CA PHE A 59 -29.74 -14.85 -6.38
C PHE A 59 -30.37 -15.79 -5.32
N PRO A 60 -31.58 -16.29 -5.56
CA PRO A 60 -32.22 -17.20 -4.63
C PRO A 60 -31.41 -18.49 -4.49
N GLY A 61 -31.08 -18.83 -3.25
CA GLY A 61 -30.25 -20.00 -2.91
C GLY A 61 -28.77 -19.71 -2.61
N VAL A 62 -28.32 -18.48 -2.81
CA VAL A 62 -26.97 -18.06 -2.47
C VAL A 62 -26.91 -17.48 -1.06
N ASN A 63 -26.16 -18.12 -0.17
CA ASN A 63 -25.94 -17.60 1.18
C ASN A 63 -24.89 -16.50 1.15
N VAL A 64 -25.31 -15.23 1.23
CA VAL A 64 -24.45 -14.04 1.18
C VAL A 64 -23.37 -14.09 2.27
N ASN A 65 -23.70 -14.63 3.46
CA ASN A 65 -22.72 -14.74 4.54
C ASN A 65 -21.59 -15.68 4.17
N THR A 66 -21.87 -16.79 3.49
CA THR A 66 -20.84 -17.73 3.04
C THR A 66 -19.92 -17.10 1.99
N ILE A 67 -20.49 -16.28 1.08
CA ILE A 67 -19.68 -15.53 0.11
C ILE A 67 -18.79 -14.50 0.81
N LEU A 68 -19.34 -13.71 1.74
CA LEU A 68 -18.58 -12.73 2.49
C LEU A 68 -17.45 -13.37 3.32
N GLN A 69 -17.73 -14.51 3.96
CA GLN A 69 -16.71 -15.28 4.67
C GLN A 69 -15.62 -15.81 3.72
N GLY A 70 -16.02 -16.35 2.57
CA GLY A 70 -15.08 -16.80 1.53
C GLY A 70 -14.20 -15.67 1.01
N LEU A 71 -14.78 -14.52 0.70
CA LEU A 71 -14.05 -13.32 0.28
C LEU A 71 -13.06 -12.82 1.35
N SER A 72 -13.49 -12.80 2.62
CA SER A 72 -12.63 -12.37 3.72
C SER A 72 -11.42 -13.29 3.89
N LEU A 73 -11.60 -14.60 3.75
CA LEU A 73 -10.51 -15.57 3.79
C LEU A 73 -9.55 -15.39 2.61
N ILE A 74 -10.07 -15.17 1.41
CA ILE A 74 -9.25 -14.90 0.22
C ILE A 74 -8.41 -13.64 0.41
N ILE A 75 -9.02 -12.55 0.88
CA ILE A 75 -8.33 -11.29 1.16
C ILE A 75 -7.23 -11.50 2.21
N LEU A 76 -7.50 -12.27 3.24
CA LEU A 76 -6.53 -12.60 4.29
C LEU A 76 -5.36 -13.40 3.73
N ILE A 77 -5.62 -14.43 2.92
CA ILE A 77 -4.58 -15.27 2.30
C ILE A 77 -3.74 -14.44 1.32
N VAL A 78 -4.37 -13.65 0.46
CA VAL A 78 -3.67 -12.76 -0.49
C VAL A 78 -2.85 -11.72 0.24
N GLY A 79 -3.39 -11.13 1.32
CA GLY A 79 -2.66 -10.19 2.17
C GLY A 79 -1.43 -10.82 2.82
N LEU A 80 -1.58 -12.01 3.38
CA LEU A 80 -0.46 -12.74 4.00
C LEU A 80 0.62 -13.10 2.96
N LEU A 81 0.20 -13.61 1.80
CA LEU A 81 1.11 -13.94 0.70
C LEU A 81 1.85 -12.67 0.20
N SER A 82 1.15 -11.55 0.10
CA SER A 82 1.74 -10.26 -0.30
C SER A 82 2.81 -9.79 0.70
N ILE A 83 2.57 -9.94 2.00
CA ILE A 83 3.56 -9.61 3.05
C ILE A 83 4.78 -10.52 2.92
N LEU A 84 4.59 -11.82 2.74
CA LEU A 84 5.69 -12.78 2.56
C LEU A 84 6.53 -12.42 1.33
N LEU A 85 5.90 -12.18 0.19
CA LEU A 85 6.60 -11.77 -1.02
C LEU A 85 7.37 -10.45 -0.82
N ASN A 86 6.78 -9.49 -0.12
CA ASN A 86 7.43 -8.22 0.17
C ASN A 86 8.71 -8.43 0.98
N VAL A 87 8.66 -9.20 2.07
CA VAL A 87 9.80 -9.44 2.96
C VAL A 87 10.89 -10.27 2.29
N PHE A 88 10.51 -11.37 1.62
CA PHE A 88 11.48 -12.36 1.14
C PHE A 88 11.97 -12.10 -0.31
N VAL A 89 11.22 -11.38 -1.12
CA VAL A 89 11.58 -11.12 -2.52
C VAL A 89 11.86 -9.64 -2.76
N PHE A 90 10.92 -8.76 -2.47
CA PHE A 90 11.06 -7.35 -2.83
C PHE A 90 12.14 -6.62 -2.01
N ASN A 91 12.29 -6.93 -0.72
CA ASN A 91 13.34 -6.32 0.10
C ASN A 91 14.76 -6.67 -0.38
N PRO A 92 15.14 -7.95 -0.57
CA PRO A 92 16.44 -8.29 -1.12
C PRO A 92 16.65 -7.75 -2.53
N LEU A 93 15.61 -7.75 -3.36
CA LEU A 93 15.66 -7.20 -4.72
C LEU A 93 15.91 -5.69 -4.70
N GLN A 94 15.30 -4.95 -3.79
CA GLN A 94 15.56 -3.51 -3.61
C GLN A 94 17.03 -3.24 -3.31
N VAL A 95 17.64 -4.00 -2.40
CA VAL A 95 19.07 -3.89 -2.07
C VAL A 95 19.92 -4.24 -3.27
N GLY A 96 19.56 -5.30 -4.03
CA GLY A 96 20.23 -5.68 -5.26
C GLY A 96 20.20 -4.60 -6.34
N CYS A 97 19.05 -3.95 -6.53
CA CYS A 97 18.94 -2.81 -7.44
C CYS A 97 19.86 -1.67 -7.04
N GLN A 98 19.94 -1.34 -5.75
CA GLN A 98 20.81 -0.27 -5.26
C GLN A 98 22.28 -0.63 -5.42
N HIS A 99 22.66 -1.89 -5.18
CA HIS A 99 23.99 -2.38 -5.47
C HIS A 99 24.37 -2.19 -6.94
N TRP A 100 23.45 -2.55 -7.85
CA TRP A 100 23.66 -2.34 -9.28
C TRP A 100 23.86 -0.86 -9.62
N PHE A 101 23.05 0.06 -9.06
CA PHE A 101 23.20 1.50 -9.29
C PHE A 101 24.53 2.06 -8.76
N ILE A 102 25.01 1.59 -7.61
CA ILE A 102 26.29 2.02 -7.05
C ILE A 102 27.43 1.57 -7.94
N ARG A 103 27.43 0.29 -8.35
CA ARG A 103 28.51 -0.30 -9.15
C ARG A 103 28.53 0.19 -10.59
N SER A 104 27.38 0.39 -11.22
CA SER A 104 27.28 0.90 -12.59
C SER A 104 27.88 2.31 -12.77
N ARG A 105 28.14 3.06 -11.70
CA ARG A 105 28.85 4.34 -11.75
C ARG A 105 30.36 4.20 -11.84
N THR A 106 30.90 3.09 -11.36
CA THR A 106 32.34 2.85 -11.26
C THR A 106 32.86 1.87 -12.30
N GLU A 107 32.00 1.04 -12.85
CA GLU A 107 32.37 -0.01 -13.80
C GLU A 107 31.53 0.12 -15.07
N ASP A 108 32.22 0.37 -16.21
CA ASP A 108 31.59 0.34 -17.52
C ASP A 108 31.15 -1.10 -17.86
N ASN A 109 29.91 -1.29 -18.31
CA ASN A 109 29.30 -2.58 -18.66
C ASN A 109 29.00 -3.52 -17.48
N TYR A 110 28.64 -2.99 -16.31
CA TYR A 110 28.21 -3.82 -15.18
C TYR A 110 26.92 -4.59 -15.52
N ASN A 111 26.97 -5.93 -15.36
CA ASN A 111 25.89 -6.81 -15.80
C ASN A 111 24.64 -6.60 -14.94
N ILE A 112 23.46 -6.42 -15.59
CA ILE A 112 22.16 -6.30 -14.92
C ILE A 112 21.79 -7.54 -14.08
N GLY A 113 22.37 -8.70 -14.40
CA GLY A 113 22.20 -9.93 -13.61
C GLY A 113 22.71 -9.82 -12.17
N SER A 114 23.55 -8.83 -11.88
CA SER A 114 24.06 -8.55 -10.53
C SER A 114 22.99 -7.96 -9.58
N VAL A 115 21.82 -7.57 -10.07
CA VAL A 115 20.64 -7.22 -9.24
C VAL A 115 20.26 -8.39 -8.32
N GLY A 116 20.49 -9.64 -8.76
CA GLY A 116 20.27 -10.83 -7.97
C GLY A 116 21.38 -11.18 -6.96
N PHE A 117 22.41 -10.35 -6.78
CA PHE A 117 23.57 -10.70 -5.93
C PHE A 117 23.15 -10.98 -4.49
N THR A 118 22.18 -10.23 -3.96
CA THR A 118 21.68 -10.37 -2.59
C THR A 118 21.07 -11.74 -2.31
N PHE A 119 20.56 -12.45 -3.34
CA PHE A 119 20.06 -13.81 -3.20
C PHE A 119 21.19 -14.85 -3.11
N LYS A 120 22.40 -14.48 -3.53
CA LYS A 120 23.59 -15.33 -3.46
C LYS A 120 24.44 -15.03 -2.21
N GLU A 121 24.52 -13.76 -1.83
CA GLU A 121 25.38 -13.27 -0.76
C GLU A 121 24.59 -12.53 0.30
N GLY A 122 24.70 -12.99 1.57
CA GLY A 122 24.12 -12.31 2.72
C GLY A 122 22.59 -12.24 2.79
N TYR A 123 21.88 -13.08 2.00
CA TYR A 123 20.42 -13.06 1.89
C TYR A 123 19.69 -13.00 3.24
N GLY A 124 20.04 -13.88 4.17
CA GLY A 124 19.40 -13.96 5.49
C GLY A 124 19.61 -12.68 6.33
N ASN A 125 20.82 -12.12 6.27
CA ASN A 125 21.16 -10.91 7.01
C ASN A 125 20.44 -9.68 6.41
N VAL A 126 20.47 -9.55 5.09
CA VAL A 126 19.77 -8.48 4.37
C VAL A 126 18.27 -8.53 4.64
N THR A 127 17.65 -9.71 4.47
CA THR A 127 16.21 -9.90 4.71
C THR A 127 15.85 -9.57 6.16
N LYS A 128 16.62 -10.04 7.13
CA LYS A 128 16.42 -9.76 8.56
C LYS A 128 16.48 -8.26 8.84
N THR A 129 17.53 -7.59 8.37
CA THR A 129 17.74 -6.16 8.63
C THR A 129 16.66 -5.31 7.98
N MET A 130 16.27 -5.62 6.73
CA MET A 130 15.19 -4.93 6.03
C MET A 130 13.83 -5.18 6.69
N PHE A 131 13.56 -6.38 7.16
CA PHE A 131 12.36 -6.69 7.90
C PHE A 131 12.28 -5.91 9.23
N LEU A 132 13.37 -5.88 10.01
CA LEU A 132 13.44 -5.10 11.24
C LEU A 132 13.26 -3.59 10.99
N LYS A 133 13.86 -3.06 9.91
CA LYS A 133 13.62 -1.68 9.48
C LYS A 133 12.13 -1.41 9.29
N GLN A 134 11.42 -2.26 8.52
CA GLN A 134 9.99 -2.11 8.27
C GLN A 134 9.19 -2.21 9.57
N LEU A 135 9.53 -3.18 10.43
CA LEU A 135 8.87 -3.40 11.71
C LEU A 135 9.01 -2.19 12.64
N TYR A 136 10.22 -1.65 12.79
CA TYR A 136 10.45 -0.46 13.59
C TYR A 136 9.70 0.76 13.04
N THR A 137 9.75 0.97 11.74
CA THR A 137 9.01 2.08 11.11
C THR A 137 7.50 1.91 11.31
N PHE A 138 6.97 0.70 11.19
CA PHE A 138 5.57 0.39 11.40
C PHE A 138 5.13 0.67 12.85
N PHE A 139 5.88 0.22 13.85
CA PHE A 139 5.56 0.49 15.26
C PHE A 139 5.57 2.00 15.58
N TRP A 140 6.53 2.75 15.04
CA TRP A 140 6.55 4.18 15.22
C TRP A 140 5.37 4.87 14.52
N SER A 141 4.96 4.39 13.35
CA SER A 141 3.79 4.91 12.62
C SER A 141 2.48 4.59 13.33
N LEU A 142 2.41 3.44 14.02
CA LEU A 142 1.24 3.05 14.81
C LEU A 142 1.07 3.93 16.05
N LEU A 143 2.18 4.31 16.68
CA LEU A 143 2.16 5.14 17.88
C LEU A 143 1.74 6.59 17.54
N PHE A 144 2.37 7.19 16.53
CA PHE A 144 2.03 8.49 15.97
C PHE A 144 2.55 8.59 14.54
N VAL A 145 1.75 9.18 13.64
CA VAL A 145 2.12 9.34 12.22
C VAL A 145 3.39 10.18 12.06
N PHE A 146 3.54 11.27 12.80
CA PHE A 146 4.70 12.16 12.70
C PHE A 146 6.04 11.49 13.08
N PRO A 147 6.21 10.82 14.23
CA PRO A 147 7.45 10.12 14.52
C PRO A 147 7.71 8.94 13.58
N GLY A 148 6.66 8.30 13.03
CA GLY A 148 6.81 7.28 12.00
C GLY A 148 7.48 7.81 10.75
N ILE A 149 7.09 9.00 10.27
CA ILE A 149 7.71 9.69 9.14
C ILE A 149 9.18 9.99 9.46
N ILE A 150 9.49 10.60 10.59
CA ILE A 150 10.86 10.93 10.99
C ILE A 150 11.75 9.68 11.03
N LYS A 151 11.25 8.58 11.59
CA LYS A 151 11.98 7.31 11.66
C LYS A 151 12.15 6.65 10.29
N SER A 152 11.21 6.82 9.38
CA SER A 152 11.35 6.32 8.03
C SER A 152 12.51 6.99 7.28
N TYR A 153 12.70 8.31 7.49
CA TYR A 153 13.87 9.03 6.95
C TYR A 153 15.17 8.64 7.65
N GLU A 154 15.15 8.42 8.96
CA GLU A 154 16.31 7.98 9.72
C GLU A 154 16.87 6.63 9.24
N TYR A 155 15.99 5.73 8.79
CA TYR A 155 16.37 4.40 8.29
C TYR A 155 16.45 4.31 6.76
N ARG A 156 16.42 5.45 6.06
CA ARG A 156 16.43 5.52 4.60
C ARG A 156 17.71 4.94 3.97
N MET A 157 18.85 5.10 4.65
CA MET A 157 20.16 4.66 4.13
C MET A 157 20.44 3.17 4.31
N ILE A 158 19.66 2.44 5.10
CA ILE A 158 19.89 1.00 5.36
C ILE A 158 20.02 0.17 4.08
N PRO A 159 19.12 0.28 3.07
CA PRO A 159 19.26 -0.55 1.86
C PRO A 159 20.53 -0.26 1.08
N TYR A 160 21.05 0.99 1.12
CA TYR A 160 22.31 1.37 0.46
C TYR A 160 23.52 0.80 1.19
N LEU A 161 23.53 0.85 2.51
CA LEU A 161 24.56 0.25 3.35
C LEU A 161 24.67 -1.27 3.16
N LEU A 162 23.51 -1.93 3.08
CA LEU A 162 23.46 -3.38 2.81
C LEU A 162 23.81 -3.72 1.35
N ALA A 163 23.57 -2.81 0.43
CA ALA A 163 24.00 -2.97 -0.97
C ALA A 163 25.53 -2.91 -1.09
N GLU A 164 26.20 -2.11 -0.25
CA GLU A 164 27.64 -2.02 -0.20
C GLU A 164 28.26 -3.19 0.58
N ASN A 165 27.67 -3.55 1.72
CA ASN A 165 28.11 -4.66 2.56
C ASN A 165 26.93 -5.51 3.07
N PRO A 166 26.57 -6.61 2.39
CA PRO A 166 25.43 -7.46 2.76
C PRO A 166 25.63 -8.23 4.09
N TYR A 167 26.86 -8.28 4.59
CA TYR A 167 27.21 -8.94 5.86
C TYR A 167 27.27 -7.99 7.06
N MET A 168 26.99 -6.68 6.85
CA MET A 168 26.96 -5.69 7.91
C MET A 168 25.93 -6.09 8.98
N SER A 169 26.30 -5.99 10.26
CA SER A 169 25.37 -6.31 11.33
C SER A 169 24.15 -5.39 11.34
N THR A 170 23.01 -5.90 11.78
CA THR A 170 21.77 -5.10 11.85
C THR A 170 21.97 -3.83 12.67
N ASP A 171 22.59 -3.93 13.86
CA ASP A 171 22.78 -2.78 14.74
C ASP A 171 23.72 -1.73 14.13
N GLU A 172 24.75 -2.17 13.43
CA GLU A 172 25.67 -1.29 12.69
C GLU A 172 24.96 -0.58 11.54
N ALA A 173 24.13 -1.28 10.76
CA ALA A 173 23.36 -0.68 9.67
C ALA A 173 22.41 0.40 10.20
N PHE A 174 21.72 0.15 11.30
CA PHE A 174 20.86 1.14 11.95
C PHE A 174 21.64 2.33 12.52
N ALA A 175 22.77 2.10 13.18
CA ALA A 175 23.61 3.15 13.75
C ALA A 175 24.18 4.05 12.65
N ARG A 176 24.73 3.48 11.59
CA ARG A 176 25.28 4.22 10.45
C ARG A 176 24.20 5.01 9.71
N SER A 177 23.05 4.41 9.45
CA SER A 177 21.93 5.10 8.80
C SER A 177 21.47 6.32 9.60
N ARG A 178 21.37 6.22 10.93
CA ARG A 178 21.05 7.34 11.82
C ARG A 178 22.08 8.44 11.72
N SER A 179 23.36 8.09 11.80
CA SER A 179 24.45 9.06 11.72
C SER A 179 24.48 9.80 10.38
N MET A 180 24.25 9.09 9.27
CA MET A 180 24.22 9.68 7.93
C MET A 180 23.02 10.62 7.72
N MET A 181 21.88 10.33 8.36
CA MET A 181 20.65 11.12 8.24
C MET A 181 20.50 12.16 9.34
N ASP A 182 21.48 12.30 10.23
CA ASP A 182 21.46 13.32 11.26
C ASP A 182 21.67 14.70 10.65
N GLY A 183 20.73 15.62 10.93
CA GLY A 183 20.69 16.94 10.28
C GLY A 183 20.07 16.97 8.88
N GLU A 184 20.06 15.86 8.13
CA GLU A 184 19.60 15.83 6.73
C GLU A 184 18.15 15.36 6.53
N LYS A 185 17.45 14.96 7.61
CA LYS A 185 16.07 14.43 7.55
C LYS A 185 15.11 15.42 6.92
N TRP A 186 15.23 16.71 7.30
CA TRP A 186 14.38 17.77 6.78
C TRP A 186 14.63 18.06 5.30
N ASN A 187 15.90 18.11 4.88
CA ASN A 187 16.28 18.31 3.50
C ASN A 187 15.73 17.16 2.60
N ALA A 188 15.85 15.93 3.08
CA ALA A 188 15.30 14.77 2.39
C ALA A 188 13.75 14.81 2.29
N PHE A 189 13.07 15.27 3.35
CA PHE A 189 11.62 15.45 3.34
C PHE A 189 11.18 16.51 2.33
N VAL A 190 11.83 17.68 2.31
CA VAL A 190 11.54 18.77 1.38
C VAL A 190 11.78 18.32 -0.07
N LEU A 191 12.83 17.55 -0.30
CA LEU A 191 13.13 16.98 -1.62
C LEU A 191 12.00 16.06 -2.09
N ASP A 192 11.56 15.14 -1.23
CA ASP A 192 10.45 14.22 -1.55
C ASP A 192 9.15 14.98 -1.79
N LEU A 193 8.87 16.02 -1.01
CA LEU A 193 7.70 16.88 -1.18
C LEU A 193 7.72 17.61 -2.54
N SER A 194 8.90 18.06 -2.96
CA SER A 194 9.09 18.66 -4.30
C SER A 194 8.74 17.69 -5.42
N PHE A 195 9.14 16.42 -5.29
CA PHE A 195 8.80 15.39 -6.30
C PHE A 195 7.31 15.01 -6.29
N ILE A 196 6.61 15.10 -5.16
CA ILE A 196 5.16 14.87 -5.10
C ILE A 196 4.43 15.90 -5.96
N GLY A 197 4.85 17.17 -5.95
CA GLY A 197 4.30 18.22 -6.81
C GLY A 197 4.34 17.85 -8.31
N TRP A 198 5.42 17.24 -8.76
CA TRP A 198 5.57 16.79 -10.15
C TRP A 198 4.71 15.56 -10.50
N ASN A 199 4.33 14.73 -9.50
CA ASN A 199 3.47 13.58 -9.74
C ASN A 199 1.97 13.92 -9.79
N ILE A 200 1.60 15.13 -9.36
CA ILE A 200 0.21 15.60 -9.35
C ILE A 200 -0.10 16.42 -10.62
N LEU A 201 0.91 17.00 -11.27
CA LEU A 201 0.81 17.74 -12.52
C LEU A 201 0.77 16.81 -13.74
#